data_3531aa0d1f6b3561aa10d2da96257342
#
_entry.id   3531aa0d1f6b3561aa10d2da96257342
#
_cell.length_a   1.000
_cell.length_b   1.000
_cell.length_c   1.000
_cell.angle_alpha   90.00
_cell.angle_beta   90.00
_cell.angle_gamma   90.00
#
_symmetry.space_group_name_H-M   'P 1'
#
loop_
_entity.id
_entity.type
_entity.pdbx_description
1 polymer ?
#
loop_
_entity_poly.entity_id
_entity_poly.type
_entity_poly.pdbx_seq_one_letter_code
_entity_poly.pdbx_strand_id
1 'polypeptide(L)'
;MKTVTIGKNDAGQRLDKFLTKSYPNLPQSMLYKAIRKKDIKCNGKRCQISDRLQEGDVLSMYLKDEFFQTAPEQYDFLKAPLKLSIVYEDENLLLLDKKPGLIVHPDEHYHFDSLIARVQHYLYEKGEYNPKDENSFAPALVNRIDRNTGGIVVAAKNAESLRILNEKFRTRELDKRYLCLVWGHMPKKEDTLQAYLSKNESQNRVYISDSPQPGGRTIQTRY
;
A
#
# COMPACT_ATOMS: atom_id res chain seq x y z
N MET A 1 -7.33 23.17 -19.15
CA MET A 1 -5.90 22.94 -18.77
C MET A 1 -5.83 22.74 -17.27
N LYS A 2 -5.25 21.66 -16.81
CA LYS A 2 -5.03 21.36 -15.38
C LYS A 2 -3.54 21.46 -15.08
N THR A 3 -3.18 22.14 -14.00
CA THR A 3 -1.81 22.24 -13.50
C THR A 3 -1.73 21.64 -12.11
N VAL A 4 -0.66 20.88 -11.86
CA VAL A 4 -0.40 20.23 -10.57
C VAL A 4 1.06 20.42 -10.20
N THR A 5 1.33 20.83 -8.98
CA THR A 5 2.67 20.88 -8.42
C THR A 5 2.95 19.58 -7.65
N ILE A 6 4.10 18.99 -7.90
CA ILE A 6 4.53 17.75 -7.24
C ILE A 6 4.97 18.06 -5.82
N GLY A 7 4.29 17.46 -4.87
CA GLY A 7 4.62 17.57 -3.44
C GLY A 7 5.71 16.58 -3.00
N LYS A 8 6.14 16.70 -1.75
CA LYS A 8 7.14 15.82 -1.13
C LYS A 8 6.75 14.34 -1.23
N ASN A 9 5.48 14.01 -0.98
CA ASN A 9 4.96 12.64 -1.03
C ASN A 9 4.83 12.09 -2.46
N ASP A 10 4.82 12.94 -3.47
CA ASP A 10 4.73 12.54 -4.88
C ASP A 10 6.11 12.36 -5.52
N ALA A 11 7.15 12.99 -4.97
CA ALA A 11 8.50 12.97 -5.50
C ALA A 11 9.09 11.54 -5.55
N GLY A 12 9.92 11.29 -6.57
CA GLY A 12 10.56 9.99 -6.82
C GLY A 12 9.68 8.98 -7.55
N GLN A 13 8.37 9.23 -7.71
CA GLN A 13 7.49 8.39 -8.51
C GLN A 13 7.77 8.55 -10.00
N ARG A 14 7.47 7.50 -10.78
CA ARG A 14 7.41 7.64 -12.24
C ARG A 14 6.17 8.43 -12.63
N LEU A 15 6.30 9.25 -13.68
CA LEU A 15 5.21 10.08 -14.19
C LEU A 15 3.93 9.29 -14.49
N ASP A 16 4.05 8.13 -15.16
CA ASP A 16 2.90 7.29 -15.49
C ASP A 16 2.19 6.77 -14.23
N LYS A 17 2.93 6.40 -13.20
CA LYS A 17 2.38 5.89 -11.95
C LYS A 17 1.69 6.99 -11.14
N PHE A 18 2.30 8.15 -11.08
CA PHE A 18 1.68 9.33 -10.46
C PHE A 18 0.35 9.67 -11.12
N LEU A 19 0.34 9.83 -12.45
CA LEU A 19 -0.86 10.21 -13.19
C LEU A 19 -1.98 9.16 -13.11
N THR A 20 -1.63 7.87 -13.15
CA THR A 20 -2.63 6.79 -12.98
C THR A 20 -3.28 6.81 -11.60
N LYS A 21 -2.53 7.16 -10.55
CA LYS A 21 -3.07 7.25 -9.19
C LYS A 21 -3.92 8.50 -8.98
N SER A 22 -3.42 9.65 -9.44
CA SER A 22 -4.08 10.95 -9.25
C SER A 22 -5.33 11.13 -10.12
N TYR A 23 -5.38 10.45 -11.29
CA TYR A 23 -6.47 10.58 -12.26
C TYR A 23 -6.97 9.21 -12.71
N PRO A 24 -7.72 8.49 -11.87
CA PRO A 24 -8.21 7.14 -12.18
C PRO A 24 -9.16 7.10 -13.40
N ASN A 25 -9.83 8.22 -13.70
CA ASN A 25 -10.70 8.35 -14.86
C ASN A 25 -9.94 8.53 -16.20
N LEU A 26 -8.59 8.68 -16.15
CA LEU A 26 -7.77 8.77 -17.35
C LEU A 26 -7.27 7.38 -17.76
N PRO A 27 -7.80 6.77 -18.85
CA PRO A 27 -7.37 5.46 -19.32
C PRO A 27 -5.88 5.44 -19.65
N GLN A 28 -5.19 4.39 -19.31
CA GLN A 28 -3.74 4.27 -19.51
C GLN A 28 -3.31 4.46 -20.98
N SER A 29 -4.11 3.98 -21.92
CA SER A 29 -3.87 4.15 -23.35
C SER A 29 -3.91 5.63 -23.77
N MET A 30 -4.85 6.39 -23.22
CA MET A 30 -4.98 7.83 -23.44
C MET A 30 -3.86 8.61 -22.77
N LEU A 31 -3.48 8.23 -21.55
CA LEU A 31 -2.33 8.79 -20.83
C LEU A 31 -1.05 8.70 -21.69
N TYR A 32 -0.74 7.51 -22.20
CA TYR A 32 0.44 7.30 -23.04
C TYR A 32 0.38 8.08 -24.38
N LYS A 33 -0.80 8.17 -24.97
CA LYS A 33 -1.04 8.99 -26.16
C LYS A 33 -0.81 10.47 -25.89
N ALA A 34 -1.31 10.99 -24.75
CA ALA A 34 -1.17 12.39 -24.36
C ALA A 34 0.31 12.78 -24.11
N ILE A 35 1.08 11.90 -23.44
CA ILE A 35 2.51 12.13 -23.24
C ILE A 35 3.24 12.20 -24.60
N ARG A 36 2.97 11.27 -25.52
CA ARG A 36 3.58 11.24 -26.86
C ARG A 36 3.22 12.48 -27.69
N LYS A 37 1.98 12.97 -27.59
CA LYS A 37 1.48 14.16 -28.27
C LYS A 37 1.94 15.48 -27.65
N LYS A 38 2.63 15.42 -26.51
CA LYS A 38 3.06 16.60 -25.73
C LYS A 38 1.90 17.36 -25.09
N ASP A 39 0.75 16.71 -24.93
CA ASP A 39 -0.42 17.26 -24.21
C ASP A 39 -0.19 17.24 -22.70
N ILE A 40 0.86 16.53 -22.23
CA ILE A 40 1.36 16.58 -20.86
C ILE A 40 2.81 17.06 -20.90
N LYS A 41 3.10 18.07 -20.08
CA LYS A 41 4.44 18.67 -19.96
C LYS A 41 4.85 18.73 -18.48
N CYS A 42 6.15 18.58 -18.23
CA CYS A 42 6.76 18.80 -16.93
C CYS A 42 7.66 20.05 -17.03
N ASN A 43 7.44 21.04 -16.18
CA ASN A 43 8.15 22.32 -16.19
C ASN A 43 8.17 22.99 -17.60
N GLY A 44 7.03 22.91 -18.30
CA GLY A 44 6.88 23.42 -19.66
C GLY A 44 7.59 22.61 -20.75
N LYS A 45 8.35 21.55 -20.39
CA LYS A 45 9.12 20.72 -21.32
C LYS A 45 8.42 19.39 -21.62
N ARG A 46 8.83 18.76 -22.72
CA ARG A 46 8.42 17.40 -23.05
C ARG A 46 8.89 16.43 -21.96
N CYS A 47 8.01 15.52 -21.57
CA CYS A 47 8.32 14.45 -20.62
C CYS A 47 8.15 13.06 -21.26
N GLN A 48 8.71 12.04 -20.60
CA GLN A 48 8.60 10.64 -20.95
C GLN A 48 7.80 9.88 -19.88
N ILE A 49 7.24 8.75 -20.26
CA ILE A 49 6.43 7.88 -19.39
C ILE A 49 7.21 7.47 -18.12
N SER A 50 8.52 7.23 -18.29
CA SER A 50 9.42 6.72 -17.24
C SER A 50 10.08 7.82 -16.39
N ASP A 51 9.88 9.09 -16.73
CA ASP A 51 10.51 10.19 -15.99
C ASP A 51 10.12 10.12 -14.52
N ARG A 52 11.09 10.40 -13.65
CA ARG A 52 10.87 10.48 -12.21
C ARG A 52 10.63 11.93 -11.82
N LEU A 53 9.51 12.15 -11.16
CA LEU A 53 9.09 13.45 -10.68
C LEU A 53 9.94 13.88 -9.49
N GLN A 54 10.22 15.18 -9.42
CA GLN A 54 10.90 15.80 -8.29
C GLN A 54 9.94 16.73 -7.55
N GLU A 55 10.19 16.96 -6.28
CA GLU A 55 9.43 17.95 -5.52
C GLU A 55 9.55 19.34 -6.16
N GLY A 56 8.44 20.04 -6.28
CA GLY A 56 8.35 21.33 -6.96
C GLY A 56 8.16 21.24 -8.48
N ASP A 57 8.26 20.07 -9.10
CA ASP A 57 7.93 19.92 -10.52
C ASP A 57 6.48 20.36 -10.78
N VAL A 58 6.28 21.05 -11.91
CA VAL A 58 4.95 21.52 -12.34
C VAL A 58 4.51 20.74 -13.57
N LEU A 59 3.47 19.91 -13.41
CA LEU A 59 2.83 19.21 -14.52
C LEU A 59 1.70 20.06 -15.11
N SER A 60 1.77 20.32 -16.41
CA SER A 60 0.70 20.97 -17.18
C SER A 60 0.05 19.96 -18.10
N MET A 61 -1.27 19.78 -17.98
CA MET A 61 -2.04 18.76 -18.70
C MET A 61 -3.13 19.44 -19.55
N TYR A 62 -3.03 19.28 -20.87
CA TYR A 62 -3.97 19.79 -21.85
C TYR A 62 -4.94 18.68 -22.28
N LEU A 63 -5.75 18.24 -21.31
CA LEU A 63 -6.72 17.14 -21.46
C LEU A 63 -8.13 17.68 -21.16
N LYS A 64 -9.14 16.92 -21.54
CA LYS A 64 -10.54 17.25 -21.26
C LYS A 64 -10.81 17.19 -19.75
N ASP A 65 -11.69 18.06 -19.26
CA ASP A 65 -12.00 18.17 -17.83
C ASP A 65 -12.66 16.92 -17.26
N GLU A 66 -13.32 16.09 -18.08
CA GLU A 66 -13.92 14.81 -17.68
C GLU A 66 -12.92 13.85 -17.00
N PHE A 67 -11.63 13.90 -17.40
CA PHE A 67 -10.58 13.06 -16.83
C PHE A 67 -10.10 13.53 -15.45
N PHE A 68 -10.40 14.76 -15.07
CA PHE A 68 -10.02 15.38 -13.79
C PHE A 68 -11.15 15.39 -12.77
N GLN A 69 -12.33 14.90 -13.15
CA GLN A 69 -13.45 14.79 -12.23
C GLN A 69 -13.15 13.71 -11.20
N THR A 70 -13.16 14.10 -9.96
CA THR A 70 -13.12 13.17 -8.82
C THR A 70 -14.56 12.92 -8.37
N ALA A 71 -14.83 11.69 -7.88
CA ALA A 71 -16.09 11.41 -7.21
C ALA A 71 -16.30 12.39 -6.03
N PRO A 72 -17.55 12.66 -5.63
CA PRO A 72 -17.82 13.51 -4.48
C PRO A 72 -17.07 13.00 -3.26
N GLU A 73 -16.51 13.94 -2.48
CA GLU A 73 -15.61 13.69 -1.36
C GLU A 73 -16.30 12.95 -0.20
N GLN A 74 -16.56 11.67 -0.37
CA GLN A 74 -16.89 10.78 0.73
C GLN A 74 -15.67 9.93 1.05
N TYR A 75 -15.03 10.23 2.15
CA TYR A 75 -13.91 9.44 2.65
C TYR A 75 -14.46 8.30 3.50
N ASP A 76 -14.54 7.11 2.93
CA ASP A 76 -15.08 5.94 3.62
C ASP A 76 -14.30 5.57 4.89
N PHE A 77 -13.01 5.90 4.96
CA PHE A 77 -12.22 5.67 6.16
C PHE A 77 -12.72 6.46 7.39
N LEU A 78 -13.44 7.58 7.22
CA LEU A 78 -14.05 8.33 8.31
C LEU A 78 -15.19 7.58 9.02
N LYS A 79 -15.70 6.51 8.41
CA LYS A 79 -16.69 5.62 9.04
C LYS A 79 -16.05 4.57 9.95
N ALA A 80 -14.74 4.39 9.87
CA ALA A 80 -14.02 3.44 10.71
C ALA A 80 -13.89 3.95 12.14
N PRO A 81 -13.92 3.07 13.17
CA PRO A 81 -13.71 3.48 14.54
C PRO A 81 -12.30 4.05 14.79
N LEU A 82 -12.17 5.08 15.63
CA LEU A 82 -10.89 5.65 16.08
C LEU A 82 -10.16 4.77 17.12
N LYS A 83 -10.39 3.46 17.08
CA LYS A 83 -9.84 2.53 18.06
C LYS A 83 -8.58 1.86 17.50
N LEU A 84 -7.42 2.36 17.91
CA LEU A 84 -6.09 1.81 17.61
C LEU A 84 -5.35 1.45 18.89
N SER A 85 -4.54 0.39 18.84
CA SER A 85 -3.56 0.05 19.86
C SER A 85 -2.18 0.42 19.33
N ILE A 86 -1.74 1.64 19.62
CA ILE A 86 -0.47 2.19 19.14
C ILE A 86 0.61 1.77 20.12
N VAL A 87 1.66 1.11 19.62
CA VAL A 87 2.85 0.69 20.39
C VAL A 87 3.95 1.74 20.31
N TYR A 88 4.07 2.37 19.16
CA TYR A 88 5.04 3.43 18.89
C TYR A 88 4.53 4.33 17.77
N GLU A 89 4.84 5.60 17.85
CA GLU A 89 4.54 6.60 16.83
C GLU A 89 5.63 7.65 16.79
N ASP A 90 6.02 8.04 15.57
CA ASP A 90 6.82 9.23 15.29
C ASP A 90 6.26 9.97 14.06
N GLU A 91 7.01 10.91 13.49
CA GLU A 91 6.63 11.66 12.30
C GLU A 91 6.59 10.80 11.02
N ASN A 92 7.19 9.61 11.04
CA ASN A 92 7.40 8.75 9.88
C ASN A 92 6.50 7.51 9.86
N LEU A 93 6.25 6.92 11.04
CA LEU A 93 5.59 5.63 11.12
C LEU A 93 4.75 5.44 12.39
N LEU A 94 3.87 4.44 12.33
CA LEU A 94 3.10 3.89 13.45
C LEU A 94 3.38 2.39 13.56
N LEU A 95 3.66 1.91 14.77
CA LEU A 95 3.64 0.49 15.12
C LEU A 95 2.33 0.19 15.85
N LEU A 96 1.54 -0.71 15.29
CA LEU A 96 0.19 -1.01 15.74
C LEU A 96 0.12 -2.46 16.25
N ASP A 97 -0.37 -2.67 17.47
CA ASP A 97 -0.73 -4.00 17.96
C ASP A 97 -2.14 -4.36 17.47
N LYS A 98 -2.19 -4.97 16.27
CA LYS A 98 -3.46 -5.41 15.69
C LYS A 98 -4.08 -6.53 16.51
N LYS A 99 -5.30 -6.35 16.96
CA LYS A 99 -6.04 -7.42 17.64
C LYS A 99 -6.60 -8.46 16.66
N PRO A 100 -6.72 -9.74 17.07
CA PRO A 100 -7.45 -10.75 16.31
C PRO A 100 -8.87 -10.28 15.96
N GLY A 101 -9.39 -10.69 14.82
CA GLY A 101 -10.71 -10.32 14.31
C GLY A 101 -10.73 -9.11 13.38
N LEU A 102 -9.75 -8.19 13.47
CA LEU A 102 -9.64 -7.03 12.60
C LEU A 102 -8.87 -7.38 11.32
N ILE A 103 -9.42 -7.04 10.16
CA ILE A 103 -8.73 -7.15 8.87
C ILE A 103 -7.74 -6.01 8.68
N VAL A 104 -6.67 -6.26 7.91
CA VAL A 104 -5.63 -5.27 7.62
C VAL A 104 -6.10 -4.29 6.54
N HIS A 105 -6.64 -4.79 5.44
CA HIS A 105 -7.20 -4.01 4.33
C HIS A 105 -8.67 -4.37 4.12
N PRO A 106 -9.48 -3.46 3.58
CA PRO A 106 -10.86 -3.78 3.20
C PRO A 106 -10.93 -4.98 2.26
N ASP A 107 -12.01 -5.74 2.37
CA ASP A 107 -12.39 -6.80 1.44
C ASP A 107 -13.87 -6.65 1.06
N GLU A 108 -14.40 -7.57 0.26
CA GLU A 108 -15.78 -7.53 -0.23
C GLU A 108 -16.87 -7.54 0.87
N HIS A 109 -16.51 -8.01 2.07
CA HIS A 109 -17.44 -8.14 3.21
C HIS A 109 -17.25 -7.06 4.28
N TYR A 110 -16.07 -6.39 4.31
CA TYR A 110 -15.67 -5.43 5.36
C TYR A 110 -15.12 -4.14 4.74
N HIS A 111 -16.03 -3.30 4.20
CA HIS A 111 -15.61 -2.10 3.46
C HIS A 111 -15.13 -0.96 4.36
N PHE A 112 -15.67 -0.81 5.57
CA PHE A 112 -15.44 0.38 6.38
C PHE A 112 -14.50 0.17 7.57
N ASP A 113 -14.51 -1.00 8.21
CA ASP A 113 -13.71 -1.27 9.41
C ASP A 113 -12.52 -2.18 9.10
N SER A 114 -11.42 -1.57 8.73
CA SER A 114 -10.13 -2.22 8.56
C SER A 114 -9.03 -1.43 9.27
N LEU A 115 -7.89 -2.08 9.54
CA LEU A 115 -6.78 -1.41 10.21
C LEU A 115 -6.31 -0.17 9.45
N ILE A 116 -6.20 -0.25 8.11
CA ILE A 116 -5.80 0.90 7.29
C ILE A 116 -6.81 2.04 7.36
N ALA A 117 -8.12 1.75 7.34
CA ALA A 117 -9.15 2.78 7.45
C ALA A 117 -9.09 3.49 8.82
N ARG A 118 -8.87 2.73 9.90
CA ARG A 118 -8.67 3.31 11.25
C ARG A 118 -7.42 4.17 11.33
N VAL A 119 -6.32 3.77 10.69
CA VAL A 119 -5.07 4.56 10.63
C VAL A 119 -5.30 5.88 9.88
N GLN A 120 -5.95 5.82 8.72
CA GLN A 120 -6.24 7.03 7.94
C GLN A 120 -7.17 7.97 8.68
N HIS A 121 -8.20 7.44 9.37
CA HIS A 121 -9.09 8.25 10.19
C HIS A 121 -8.34 8.89 11.36
N TYR A 122 -7.51 8.13 12.08
CA TYR A 122 -6.70 8.64 13.17
C TYR A 122 -5.77 9.79 12.74
N LEU A 123 -5.05 9.62 11.64
CA LEU A 123 -4.13 10.63 11.12
C LEU A 123 -4.89 11.87 10.58
N TYR A 124 -6.08 11.66 10.04
CA TYR A 124 -6.96 12.75 9.61
C TYR A 124 -7.42 13.61 10.80
N GLU A 125 -7.94 13.00 11.85
CA GLU A 125 -8.35 13.69 13.07
C GLU A 125 -7.19 14.40 13.78
N LYS A 126 -5.99 13.83 13.67
CA LYS A 126 -4.75 14.41 14.21
C LYS A 126 -4.23 15.58 13.36
N GLY A 127 -4.78 15.79 12.16
CA GLY A 127 -4.32 16.81 11.22
C GLY A 127 -3.00 16.46 10.50
N GLU A 128 -2.58 15.21 10.55
CA GLU A 128 -1.34 14.73 9.91
C GLU A 128 -1.57 14.12 8.52
N TYR A 129 -2.82 13.92 8.13
CA TYR A 129 -3.22 13.45 6.82
C TYR A 129 -4.52 14.12 6.39
N ASN A 130 -4.52 14.73 5.21
CA ASN A 130 -5.73 15.23 4.58
C ASN A 130 -5.70 14.85 3.09
N PRO A 131 -6.62 14.01 2.60
CA PRO A 131 -6.68 13.61 1.21
C PRO A 131 -6.73 14.77 0.21
N LYS A 132 -7.22 15.95 0.63
CA LYS A 132 -7.28 17.15 -0.23
C LYS A 132 -5.93 17.78 -0.49
N ASP A 133 -4.99 17.61 0.44
CA ASP A 133 -3.65 18.18 0.36
C ASP A 133 -2.66 17.23 -0.35
N GLU A 134 -3.12 16.01 -0.66
CA GLU A 134 -2.31 14.97 -1.30
C GLU A 134 -2.76 14.73 -2.75
N ASN A 135 -1.80 14.60 -3.68
CA ASN A 135 -2.12 14.28 -5.07
C ASN A 135 -2.25 12.77 -5.29
N SER A 136 -1.37 11.96 -4.71
CA SER A 136 -1.30 10.53 -4.98
C SER A 136 -0.98 9.66 -3.77
N PHE A 137 -0.62 10.25 -2.64
CA PHE A 137 -0.25 9.54 -1.43
C PHE A 137 -1.45 9.37 -0.50
N ALA A 138 -1.48 8.24 0.18
CA ALA A 138 -2.25 8.02 1.39
C ALA A 138 -1.42 7.18 2.37
N PRO A 139 -1.56 7.36 3.69
CA PRO A 139 -0.94 6.50 4.68
C PRO A 139 -1.22 5.04 4.38
N ALA A 140 -0.20 4.19 4.49
CA ALA A 140 -0.27 2.81 4.02
C ALA A 140 0.37 1.84 5.00
N LEU A 141 -0.14 0.61 5.06
CA LEU A 141 0.44 -0.46 5.85
C LEU A 141 1.54 -1.17 5.05
N VAL A 142 2.67 -1.40 5.68
CA VAL A 142 3.87 -1.98 5.05
C VAL A 142 3.83 -3.51 5.04
N ASN A 143 3.21 -4.10 6.07
CA ASN A 143 2.99 -5.53 6.18
C ASN A 143 1.53 -5.85 6.46
N ARG A 144 1.19 -7.11 6.26
CA ARG A 144 -0.12 -7.64 6.61
C ARG A 144 0.03 -8.94 7.39
N ILE A 145 -0.89 -9.14 8.29
CA ILE A 145 -1.13 -10.40 9.00
C ILE A 145 -2.60 -10.77 8.86
N ASP A 146 -2.93 -12.02 9.06
CA ASP A 146 -4.29 -12.51 8.84
C ASP A 146 -5.29 -11.91 9.83
N ARG A 147 -6.57 -11.99 9.51
CA ARG A 147 -7.67 -11.47 10.33
C ARG A 147 -7.56 -11.93 11.79
N ASN A 148 -7.36 -13.23 11.99
CA ASN A 148 -7.34 -13.83 13.32
C ASN A 148 -5.94 -13.88 13.95
N THR A 149 -4.92 -13.34 13.28
CA THR A 149 -3.58 -13.18 13.83
C THR A 149 -3.47 -11.83 14.51
N GLY A 150 -3.05 -11.82 15.78
CA GLY A 150 -2.67 -10.60 16.51
C GLY A 150 -1.20 -10.28 16.31
N GLY A 151 -0.81 -9.01 16.54
CA GLY A 151 0.59 -8.60 16.52
C GLY A 151 0.87 -7.33 15.73
N ILE A 152 2.16 -7.07 15.54
CA ILE A 152 2.64 -5.78 15.03
C ILE A 152 2.38 -5.63 13.53
N VAL A 153 1.71 -4.53 13.19
CA VAL A 153 1.58 -4.02 11.83
C VAL A 153 2.18 -2.63 11.77
N VAL A 154 2.97 -2.38 10.74
CA VAL A 154 3.67 -1.11 10.52
C VAL A 154 2.89 -0.29 9.52
N ALA A 155 2.58 0.96 9.86
CA ALA A 155 2.02 1.95 8.95
C ALA A 155 3.05 3.04 8.66
N ALA A 156 3.18 3.43 7.41
CA ALA A 156 3.98 4.58 6.98
C ALA A 156 3.09 5.82 6.86
N LYS A 157 3.52 6.92 7.46
CA LYS A 157 2.81 8.21 7.49
C LYS A 157 3.17 9.10 6.29
N ASN A 158 4.25 8.80 5.58
CA ASN A 158 4.70 9.52 4.39
C ASN A 158 5.26 8.56 3.33
N ALA A 159 5.40 9.05 2.10
CA ALA A 159 5.80 8.22 0.96
C ALA A 159 7.27 7.78 1.03
N GLU A 160 8.14 8.56 1.64
CA GLU A 160 9.55 8.22 1.81
C GLU A 160 9.69 7.00 2.73
N SER A 161 9.06 7.07 3.90
CA SER A 161 9.04 5.97 4.87
C SER A 161 8.41 4.72 4.28
N LEU A 162 7.33 4.87 3.50
CA LEU A 162 6.72 3.75 2.80
C LEU A 162 7.69 3.06 1.84
N ARG A 163 8.48 3.82 1.08
CA ARG A 163 9.48 3.26 0.15
C ARG A 163 10.59 2.53 0.90
N ILE A 164 11.15 3.16 1.93
CA ILE A 164 12.24 2.59 2.73
C ILE A 164 11.77 1.30 3.42
N LEU A 165 10.62 1.33 4.06
CA LEU A 165 10.10 0.17 4.77
C LEU A 165 9.74 -0.97 3.82
N ASN A 166 9.09 -0.69 2.67
CA ASN A 166 8.81 -1.70 1.66
C ASN A 166 10.09 -2.37 1.13
N GLU A 167 11.17 -1.59 0.94
CA GLU A 167 12.46 -2.14 0.53
C GLU A 167 13.03 -3.07 1.62
N LYS A 168 13.04 -2.65 2.88
CA LYS A 168 13.50 -3.47 4.01
C LYS A 168 12.70 -4.76 4.18
N PHE A 169 11.39 -4.72 3.96
CA PHE A 169 10.57 -5.94 3.93
C PHE A 169 10.90 -6.84 2.73
N ARG A 170 11.14 -6.25 1.56
CA ARG A 170 11.49 -6.97 0.32
C ARG A 170 12.85 -7.65 0.42
N THR A 171 13.84 -6.97 0.97
CA THR A 171 15.22 -7.47 1.16
C THR A 171 15.36 -8.40 2.37
N ARG A 172 14.27 -8.60 3.13
CA ARG A 172 14.25 -9.42 4.35
C ARG A 172 15.22 -8.93 5.44
N GLU A 173 15.45 -7.62 5.50
CA GLU A 173 16.21 -7.01 6.59
C GLU A 173 15.44 -6.99 7.91
N LEU A 174 14.11 -7.17 7.86
CA LEU A 174 13.25 -7.24 9.04
C LEU A 174 12.96 -8.69 9.40
N ASP A 175 13.28 -9.04 10.65
CA ASP A 175 13.06 -10.37 11.22
C ASP A 175 11.59 -10.49 11.69
N LYS A 176 10.80 -11.35 11.05
CA LYS A 176 9.39 -11.56 11.39
C LYS A 176 9.25 -12.80 12.26
N ARG A 177 8.87 -12.60 13.51
CA ARG A 177 8.67 -13.69 14.47
C ARG A 177 7.22 -13.80 14.88
N TYR A 178 6.77 -15.02 15.08
CA TYR A 178 5.42 -15.34 15.52
C TYR A 178 5.48 -16.27 16.73
N LEU A 179 4.62 -16.01 17.70
CA LEU A 179 4.36 -16.94 18.77
C LEU A 179 3.10 -17.73 18.42
N CYS A 180 3.18 -19.06 18.48
CA CYS A 180 2.02 -19.93 18.27
C CYS A 180 1.92 -20.99 19.36
N LEU A 181 0.70 -21.40 19.64
CA LEU A 181 0.41 -22.55 20.49
C LEU A 181 0.23 -23.77 19.60
N VAL A 182 0.93 -24.86 19.92
CA VAL A 182 0.85 -26.13 19.23
C VAL A 182 0.31 -27.20 20.15
N TRP A 183 -0.37 -28.20 19.59
CA TRP A 183 -0.83 -29.36 20.33
C TRP A 183 0.23 -30.45 20.33
N GLY A 184 0.53 -31.04 21.51
CA GLY A 184 1.51 -32.11 21.67
C GLY A 184 2.94 -31.59 21.89
N HIS A 185 3.93 -32.39 21.50
CA HIS A 185 5.35 -32.08 21.67
C HIS A 185 6.02 -31.90 20.30
N MET A 186 6.82 -30.88 20.18
CA MET A 186 7.66 -30.68 18.99
C MET A 186 8.77 -31.75 19.01
N PRO A 187 9.00 -32.47 17.89
CA PRO A 187 10.01 -33.57 17.85
C PRO A 187 11.44 -33.05 18.00
N LYS A 188 11.69 -31.81 17.65
CA LYS A 188 12.98 -31.13 17.80
C LYS A 188 12.76 -29.77 18.49
N LYS A 189 13.80 -29.27 19.17
CA LYS A 189 13.77 -27.93 19.79
C LYS A 189 13.80 -26.82 18.75
N GLU A 190 14.45 -27.04 17.63
CA GLU A 190 14.50 -26.15 16.47
C GLU A 190 14.58 -26.95 15.18
N ASP A 191 13.94 -26.46 14.14
CA ASP A 191 14.01 -27.04 12.80
C ASP A 191 13.68 -26.00 11.73
N THR A 192 14.03 -26.30 10.49
CA THR A 192 13.61 -25.52 9.31
C THR A 192 12.75 -26.39 8.42
N LEU A 193 11.46 -26.11 8.41
CA LEU A 193 10.51 -26.79 7.55
C LEU A 193 10.50 -26.12 6.17
N GLN A 194 10.56 -26.92 5.13
CA GLN A 194 10.44 -26.46 3.75
C GLN A 194 9.27 -27.19 3.07
N ALA A 195 8.46 -26.43 2.33
CA ALA A 195 7.36 -26.97 1.55
C ALA A 195 7.12 -26.09 0.31
N TYR A 196 6.17 -26.50 -0.52
CA TYR A 196 5.77 -25.79 -1.73
C TYR A 196 4.31 -25.37 -1.62
N LEU A 197 4.06 -24.07 -1.82
CA LEU A 197 2.74 -23.48 -1.74
C LEU A 197 2.22 -23.15 -3.14
N SER A 198 1.07 -23.69 -3.52
CA SER A 198 0.34 -23.33 -4.72
C SER A 198 -1.02 -22.73 -4.37
N LYS A 199 -1.49 -21.79 -5.18
CA LYS A 199 -2.80 -21.14 -5.01
C LYS A 199 -3.71 -21.52 -6.17
N ASN A 200 -4.90 -22.00 -5.84
CA ASN A 200 -5.99 -22.11 -6.79
C ASN A 200 -6.82 -20.83 -6.73
N GLU A 201 -6.70 -19.99 -7.76
CA GLU A 201 -7.35 -18.67 -7.79
C GLU A 201 -8.87 -18.78 -7.90
N SER A 202 -9.38 -19.78 -8.63
CA SER A 202 -10.84 -19.96 -8.81
C SER A 202 -11.55 -20.38 -7.51
N GLN A 203 -10.85 -21.11 -6.64
CA GLN A 203 -11.38 -21.56 -5.35
C GLN A 203 -10.92 -20.70 -4.17
N ASN A 204 -10.05 -19.73 -4.41
CA ASN A 204 -9.34 -18.93 -3.39
C ASN A 204 -8.73 -19.79 -2.27
N ARG A 205 -8.18 -20.97 -2.65
CA ARG A 205 -7.57 -21.93 -1.73
C ARG A 205 -6.07 -22.06 -1.95
N VAL A 206 -5.36 -22.26 -0.86
CA VAL A 206 -3.92 -22.52 -0.83
C VAL A 206 -3.72 -24.00 -0.54
N TYR A 207 -2.80 -24.62 -1.28
CA TYR A 207 -2.38 -26.00 -1.10
C TYR A 207 -0.89 -26.03 -0.78
N ILE A 208 -0.53 -26.92 0.16
CA ILE A 208 0.85 -27.16 0.57
C ILE A 208 1.22 -28.56 0.15
N SER A 209 2.42 -28.73 -0.42
CA SER A 209 2.96 -30.01 -0.89
C SER A 209 4.42 -30.14 -0.47
N ASP A 210 4.87 -31.36 -0.19
CA ASP A 210 6.27 -31.68 0.08
C ASP A 210 7.14 -31.73 -1.19
N SER A 211 6.52 -31.72 -2.37
CA SER A 211 7.20 -31.74 -3.66
C SER A 211 6.84 -30.49 -4.49
N PRO A 212 7.76 -30.03 -5.38
CA PRO A 212 7.52 -28.91 -6.27
C PRO A 212 6.26 -29.13 -7.13
N GLN A 213 5.42 -28.08 -7.23
CA GLN A 213 4.23 -28.07 -8.06
C GLN A 213 4.36 -26.98 -9.14
N PRO A 214 3.79 -27.17 -10.35
CA PRO A 214 3.77 -26.12 -11.38
C PRO A 214 3.14 -24.84 -10.84
N GLY A 215 3.85 -23.71 -10.95
CA GLY A 215 3.42 -22.41 -10.42
C GLY A 215 3.51 -22.27 -8.89
N GLY A 216 3.99 -23.31 -8.19
CA GLY A 216 4.20 -23.29 -6.74
C GLY A 216 5.41 -22.45 -6.32
N ARG A 217 5.36 -21.90 -5.11
CA ARG A 217 6.45 -21.13 -4.50
C ARG A 217 7.02 -21.89 -3.32
N THR A 218 8.34 -21.94 -3.20
CA THR A 218 9.00 -22.49 -2.00
C THR A 218 8.66 -21.61 -0.79
N ILE A 219 8.25 -22.26 0.28
CA ILE A 219 8.04 -21.63 1.60
C ILE A 219 8.96 -22.28 2.62
N GLN A 220 9.41 -21.49 3.58
CA GLN A 220 10.23 -21.97 4.68
C GLN A 220 9.72 -21.37 6.00
N THR A 221 9.68 -22.20 7.03
CA THR A 221 9.35 -21.80 8.40
C THR A 221 10.42 -22.39 9.33
N ARG A 222 11.10 -21.52 10.06
CA ARG A 222 12.02 -21.94 11.13
C ARG A 222 11.32 -21.80 12.48
N TYR A 223 11.47 -22.80 13.30
CA TYR A 223 10.99 -22.76 14.69
C TYR A 223 12.09 -23.19 15.64
#